data_f6710db95942e4c1cc43d7ae4db40e07
#
_entry.id   f6710db95942e4c1cc43d7ae4db40e07
#
_cell.length_a   1.000
_cell.length_b   1.000
_cell.length_c   1.000
_cell.angle_alpha   90.00
_cell.angle_beta   90.00
_cell.angle_gamma   90.00
#
_symmetry.space_group_name_H-M   'P 1'
#
loop_
_entity.id
_entity.type
_entity.pdbx_description
1 polymer ?
#
loop_
_entity_poly.entity_id
_entity_poly.type
_entity_poly.pdbx_seq_one_letter_code
_entity_poly.pdbx_strand_id
1 'polypeptide(L)'
;MIIKVCGMRDSRNIQEVSALAVNWIGLIFYERSPRFIGQSPTKQWTVDSGQLTVKYRLSQLSTVNCQLSTKKVGVFVNATIESMMEKASAYKLDYLQLHGNESPEDCHSLQKRGYSLIKAFPIATKEDFEKTREYEGRVDYFLFDTRCEGHGGSGKRFDWSILTEYKGETPFLLSGGIRPENAEAIRNFRHPRFAGIDLNSGFEIEPGLKEIDKLKNFIQQILHLTVMNRITNLFQTQKDGILSVYFTAGYPNLNDTASILKALQAKGIHMVEVGIPFSDPMADGPVIQEAATQALRNGMSLHLLFEQLKEIRSEVQIPIILMGYLNPIMQYGFEKFCASCVEAGVDGMIIPDLPYADYISDYKEIADRHDLKMIMLITPETSEERIRLIDAHTSGFIYMVSSAATTGAQQDFNEQKQAYFRRINAMNLQNPRLVGFGISNKATFEAATAHSSGAIIGSKFVQLLKSEATPAEAVDKLLEALKQ
;
A
#
# COMPACT_ATOMS: atom_id res chain seq x y z
N MET A 1 -12.82 11.19 2.00
CA MET A 1 -13.13 11.50 0.58
C MET A 1 -13.95 10.35 0.01
N ILE A 2 -15.08 10.63 -0.62
CA ILE A 2 -15.94 9.62 -1.27
C ILE A 2 -15.31 9.23 -2.61
N ILE A 3 -15.21 7.93 -2.89
CA ILE A 3 -14.83 7.40 -4.20
C ILE A 3 -16.03 6.68 -4.78
N LYS A 4 -16.58 7.22 -5.87
CA LYS A 4 -17.63 6.61 -6.65
C LYS A 4 -17.08 6.08 -7.95
N VAL A 5 -17.45 4.85 -8.34
CA VAL A 5 -17.12 4.24 -9.64
C VAL A 5 -18.41 4.04 -10.42
N CYS A 6 -18.54 4.78 -11.52
CA CYS A 6 -19.78 4.87 -12.28
C CYS A 6 -19.78 4.01 -13.55
N GLY A 7 -20.96 3.68 -14.06
CA GLY A 7 -21.14 2.96 -15.31
C GLY A 7 -20.85 1.46 -15.20
N MET A 8 -21.08 0.88 -14.04
CA MET A 8 -20.91 -0.56 -13.79
C MET A 8 -22.08 -1.34 -14.37
N ARG A 9 -21.80 -2.47 -15.05
CA ARG A 9 -22.85 -3.33 -15.62
C ARG A 9 -22.52 -4.85 -15.52
N ASP A 10 -21.26 -5.23 -15.45
CA ASP A 10 -20.85 -6.63 -15.31
C ASP A 10 -20.80 -7.03 -13.84
N SER A 11 -21.43 -8.15 -13.47
CA SER A 11 -21.59 -8.59 -12.09
C SER A 11 -20.27 -8.97 -11.42
N ARG A 12 -19.35 -9.59 -12.18
CA ARG A 12 -18.04 -9.98 -11.66
C ARG A 12 -17.18 -8.74 -11.44
N ASN A 13 -17.16 -7.85 -12.41
CA ASN A 13 -16.42 -6.59 -12.32
C ASN A 13 -16.94 -5.70 -11.17
N ILE A 14 -18.28 -5.68 -10.92
CA ILE A 14 -18.87 -5.00 -9.75
C ILE A 14 -18.31 -5.60 -8.45
N GLN A 15 -18.20 -6.91 -8.32
CA GLN A 15 -17.62 -7.55 -7.13
C GLN A 15 -16.15 -7.18 -6.95
N GLU A 16 -15.36 -7.25 -8.01
CA GLU A 16 -13.94 -6.88 -8.00
C GLU A 16 -13.75 -5.42 -7.61
N VAL A 17 -14.53 -4.49 -8.17
CA VAL A 17 -14.50 -3.06 -7.81
C VAL A 17 -14.97 -2.82 -6.38
N SER A 18 -16.03 -3.53 -5.92
CA SER A 18 -16.54 -3.39 -4.55
C SER A 18 -15.58 -3.93 -3.49
N ALA A 19 -14.63 -4.79 -3.88
CA ALA A 19 -13.57 -5.27 -3.00
C ALA A 19 -12.43 -4.24 -2.83
N LEU A 20 -12.39 -3.19 -3.67
CA LEU A 20 -11.48 -2.06 -3.51
C LEU A 20 -12.06 -1.06 -2.48
N ALA A 21 -11.26 -0.08 -2.06
CA ALA A 21 -11.70 1.00 -1.16
C ALA A 21 -12.65 1.99 -1.87
N VAL A 22 -13.75 1.48 -2.45
CA VAL A 22 -14.77 2.22 -3.19
C VAL A 22 -16.00 2.38 -2.30
N ASN A 23 -16.47 3.62 -2.14
CA ASN A 23 -17.62 3.94 -1.30
C ASN A 23 -18.95 3.73 -2.05
N TRP A 24 -18.99 4.09 -3.35
CA TRP A 24 -20.21 4.05 -4.15
C TRP A 24 -19.98 3.46 -5.53
N ILE A 25 -20.95 2.66 -6.03
CA ILE A 25 -21.01 2.19 -7.43
C ILE A 25 -22.21 2.82 -8.14
N GLY A 26 -22.00 3.26 -9.39
CA GLY A 26 -23.03 3.88 -10.23
C GLY A 26 -23.56 2.91 -11.30
N LEU A 27 -24.88 2.73 -11.30
CA LEU A 27 -25.62 1.91 -12.28
C LEU A 27 -26.39 2.86 -13.20
N ILE A 28 -26.16 2.83 -14.51
CA ILE A 28 -26.74 3.79 -15.45
C ILE A 28 -28.05 3.25 -16.04
N PHE A 29 -29.15 3.94 -15.78
CA PHE A 29 -30.50 3.64 -16.28
C PHE A 29 -30.93 4.55 -17.45
N TYR A 30 -29.98 4.87 -18.34
CA TYR A 30 -30.21 5.65 -19.54
C TYR A 30 -29.87 4.82 -20.77
N GLU A 31 -30.91 4.45 -21.56
CA GLU A 31 -30.81 3.48 -22.66
C GLU A 31 -29.82 3.87 -23.76
N ARG A 32 -29.60 5.17 -23.98
CA ARG A 32 -28.62 5.66 -24.98
C ARG A 32 -27.18 5.58 -24.52
N SER A 33 -26.96 5.25 -23.25
CA SER A 33 -25.61 5.09 -22.72
C SER A 33 -25.02 3.75 -23.16
N PRO A 34 -23.77 3.69 -23.64
CA PRO A 34 -23.08 2.43 -23.88
C PRO A 34 -22.82 1.62 -22.59
N ARG A 35 -23.11 2.23 -21.42
CA ARG A 35 -22.99 1.63 -20.08
C ARG A 35 -24.35 1.33 -19.45
N PHE A 36 -25.41 1.31 -20.27
CA PHE A 36 -26.76 1.02 -19.79
C PHE A 36 -26.85 -0.40 -19.20
N ILE A 37 -27.34 -0.49 -17.97
CA ILE A 37 -27.38 -1.77 -17.23
C ILE A 37 -28.35 -2.79 -17.82
N GLY A 38 -29.39 -2.36 -18.57
CA GLY A 38 -30.36 -3.23 -19.20
C GLY A 38 -29.89 -3.92 -20.47
N GLN A 39 -28.72 -3.60 -21.02
CA GLN A 39 -28.14 -4.20 -22.23
C GLN A 39 -27.21 -5.39 -21.95
N SER A 40 -27.12 -5.89 -20.75
CA SER A 40 -26.29 -7.05 -20.46
C SER A 40 -26.89 -8.32 -21.06
N PRO A 41 -26.19 -9.07 -21.93
CA PRO A 41 -26.68 -10.35 -22.39
C PRO A 41 -26.64 -11.34 -21.23
N THR A 42 -27.82 -11.85 -20.89
CA THR A 42 -28.04 -13.11 -20.16
C THR A 42 -27.22 -13.35 -18.90
N LYS A 43 -27.62 -12.74 -17.75
CA LYS A 43 -27.66 -13.44 -16.45
C LYS A 43 -28.55 -12.65 -15.50
N GLN A 44 -29.58 -13.30 -14.99
CA GLN A 44 -30.53 -12.74 -14.04
C GLN A 44 -29.82 -12.22 -12.79
N TRP A 45 -30.07 -10.95 -12.50
CA TRP A 45 -29.72 -10.35 -11.21
C TRP A 45 -30.68 -10.90 -10.15
N THR A 46 -30.23 -11.85 -9.34
CA THR A 46 -30.99 -12.26 -8.15
C THR A 46 -30.49 -11.45 -6.97
N VAL A 47 -31.37 -10.61 -6.43
CA VAL A 47 -31.17 -9.89 -5.17
C VAL A 47 -31.78 -10.78 -4.09
N ASP A 48 -30.96 -11.57 -3.41
CA ASP A 48 -31.39 -12.29 -2.22
C ASP A 48 -30.86 -11.58 -0.97
N SER A 49 -31.78 -11.29 -0.02
CA SER A 49 -31.51 -10.77 1.34
C SER A 49 -30.68 -9.50 1.49
N GLY A 50 -30.83 -8.50 0.59
CA GLY A 50 -30.20 -7.18 0.80
C GLY A 50 -28.73 -7.05 0.45
N GLN A 51 -28.08 -8.14 0.01
CA GLN A 51 -26.71 -8.16 -0.53
C GLN A 51 -26.77 -8.57 -2.00
N LEU A 52 -25.94 -7.93 -2.85
CA LEU A 52 -25.66 -8.42 -4.19
C LEU A 52 -24.84 -9.72 -4.06
N THR A 53 -25.51 -10.83 -3.85
CA THR A 53 -24.85 -12.15 -3.79
C THR A 53 -25.06 -12.87 -5.11
N VAL A 54 -23.99 -13.06 -5.85
CA VAL A 54 -23.91 -14.08 -6.88
C VAL A 54 -23.55 -15.38 -6.18
N LYS A 55 -24.44 -16.37 -6.18
CA LYS A 55 -24.11 -17.71 -5.70
C LYS A 55 -23.02 -18.33 -6.56
N TYR A 56 -21.77 -18.16 -6.16
CA TYR A 56 -20.72 -19.12 -6.44
C TYR A 56 -20.40 -19.87 -5.16
N ARG A 57 -20.30 -21.21 -5.24
CA ARG A 57 -19.76 -22.04 -4.17
C ARG A 57 -18.34 -21.58 -3.88
N LEU A 58 -18.17 -20.75 -2.86
CA LEU A 58 -16.89 -20.47 -2.21
C LEU A 58 -16.66 -21.53 -1.16
N SER A 59 -16.03 -22.63 -1.58
CA SER A 59 -15.21 -23.40 -0.66
C SER A 59 -13.88 -22.65 -0.54
N GLN A 60 -13.56 -22.19 0.67
CA GLN A 60 -12.30 -21.60 1.11
C GLN A 60 -12.07 -20.15 0.70
N LEU A 61 -12.60 -19.23 1.49
CA LEU A 61 -11.93 -18.00 1.91
C LEU A 61 -12.62 -17.54 3.20
N SER A 62 -11.95 -17.82 4.31
CA SER A 62 -12.33 -17.40 5.65
C SER A 62 -12.15 -15.89 5.81
N THR A 63 -13.24 -15.24 6.21
CA THR A 63 -13.33 -14.11 7.14
C THR A 63 -12.20 -13.07 7.08
N VAL A 64 -12.37 -12.05 6.23
CA VAL A 64 -11.95 -10.69 6.59
C VAL A 64 -13.22 -9.85 6.65
N ASN A 65 -13.66 -9.54 7.87
CA ASN A 65 -14.76 -8.66 8.17
C ASN A 65 -14.30 -7.21 7.93
N CYS A 66 -14.37 -6.76 6.68
CA CYS A 66 -14.37 -5.36 6.33
C CYS A 66 -15.65 -5.09 5.55
N GLN A 67 -16.77 -4.97 6.28
CA GLN A 67 -18.04 -4.49 5.76
C GLN A 67 -17.93 -2.96 5.52
N LEU A 68 -17.26 -2.55 4.48
CA LEU A 68 -17.61 -1.32 3.79
C LEU A 68 -18.80 -1.69 2.89
N SER A 69 -20.01 -1.44 3.37
CA SER A 69 -21.21 -1.58 2.54
C SER A 69 -21.14 -0.55 1.41
N THR A 70 -20.67 -0.97 0.25
CA THR A 70 -20.60 -0.11 -0.94
C THR A 70 -22.02 0.29 -1.33
N LYS A 71 -22.34 1.60 -1.32
CA LYS A 71 -23.65 2.13 -1.67
C LYS A 71 -23.89 2.09 -3.17
N LYS A 72 -25.14 1.93 -3.57
CA LYS A 72 -25.58 1.86 -4.97
C LYS A 72 -26.23 3.17 -5.39
N VAL A 73 -25.74 3.76 -6.46
CA VAL A 73 -26.24 5.00 -7.05
C VAL A 73 -26.89 4.70 -8.40
N GLY A 74 -28.19 4.93 -8.54
CA GLY A 74 -28.85 4.87 -9.86
C GLY A 74 -28.69 6.20 -10.59
N VAL A 75 -28.17 6.14 -11.82
CA VAL A 75 -27.97 7.35 -12.66
C VAL A 75 -29.08 7.42 -13.70
N PHE A 76 -29.81 8.51 -13.69
CA PHE A 76 -30.97 8.80 -14.53
C PHE A 76 -30.76 10.07 -15.35
N VAL A 77 -31.33 10.09 -16.56
CA VAL A 77 -31.31 11.27 -17.44
C VAL A 77 -32.73 11.51 -17.94
N ASN A 78 -33.40 12.53 -17.45
CA ASN A 78 -34.76 12.93 -17.78
C ASN A 78 -35.78 11.78 -17.65
N ALA A 79 -35.59 10.90 -16.68
CA ALA A 79 -36.54 9.83 -16.38
C ALA A 79 -37.73 10.36 -15.57
N THR A 80 -38.89 9.68 -15.66
CA THR A 80 -40.04 10.02 -14.81
C THR A 80 -39.77 9.60 -13.36
N ILE A 81 -40.42 10.29 -12.42
CA ILE A 81 -40.30 9.97 -10.98
C ILE A 81 -40.71 8.52 -10.71
N GLU A 82 -41.78 8.05 -11.36
CA GLU A 82 -42.29 6.69 -11.23
C GLU A 82 -41.25 5.67 -11.67
N SER A 83 -40.58 5.91 -12.81
CA SER A 83 -39.53 5.03 -13.33
C SER A 83 -38.31 5.01 -12.39
N MET A 84 -37.91 6.17 -11.86
CA MET A 84 -36.82 6.26 -10.87
C MET A 84 -37.13 5.45 -9.61
N MET A 85 -38.36 5.58 -9.08
CA MET A 85 -38.82 4.84 -7.90
C MET A 85 -38.89 3.34 -8.13
N GLU A 86 -39.38 2.89 -9.31
CA GLU A 86 -39.41 1.48 -9.70
C GLU A 86 -37.98 0.90 -9.67
N LYS A 87 -37.03 1.57 -10.32
CA LYS A 87 -35.63 1.12 -10.36
C LYS A 87 -34.95 1.20 -8.99
N ALA A 88 -35.26 2.24 -8.21
CA ALA A 88 -34.74 2.37 -6.84
C ALA A 88 -35.16 1.19 -5.97
N SER A 89 -36.42 0.78 -6.04
CA SER A 89 -36.93 -0.39 -5.32
C SER A 89 -36.33 -1.69 -5.85
N ALA A 90 -36.34 -1.90 -7.16
CA ALA A 90 -35.87 -3.15 -7.79
C ALA A 90 -34.38 -3.41 -7.54
N TYR A 91 -33.54 -2.37 -7.59
CA TYR A 91 -32.09 -2.48 -7.42
C TYR A 91 -31.60 -2.14 -6.00
N LYS A 92 -32.51 -1.76 -5.09
CA LYS A 92 -32.21 -1.30 -3.73
C LYS A 92 -31.14 -0.21 -3.76
N LEU A 93 -31.44 0.88 -4.49
CA LEU A 93 -30.54 2.00 -4.63
C LEU A 93 -30.49 2.83 -3.35
N ASP A 94 -29.30 3.28 -2.97
CA ASP A 94 -29.10 4.19 -1.82
C ASP A 94 -29.22 5.65 -2.24
N TYR A 95 -28.85 5.98 -3.49
CA TYR A 95 -28.92 7.32 -4.05
C TYR A 95 -29.52 7.32 -5.46
N LEU A 96 -30.24 8.38 -5.81
CA LEU A 96 -30.65 8.69 -7.17
C LEU A 96 -29.80 9.86 -7.69
N GLN A 97 -29.06 9.65 -8.76
CA GLN A 97 -28.29 10.70 -9.43
C GLN A 97 -29.09 11.19 -10.64
N LEU A 98 -29.47 12.46 -10.59
CA LEU A 98 -30.21 13.18 -11.60
C LEU A 98 -29.23 13.88 -12.54
N HIS A 99 -29.02 13.32 -13.72
CA HIS A 99 -27.95 13.74 -14.65
C HIS A 99 -28.49 14.44 -15.91
N GLY A 100 -29.77 14.72 -15.93
CA GLY A 100 -30.45 15.45 -17.01
C GLY A 100 -30.92 16.85 -16.57
N ASN A 101 -32.08 17.25 -17.07
CA ASN A 101 -32.67 18.56 -16.80
C ASN A 101 -33.81 18.47 -15.75
N GLU A 102 -33.73 17.50 -14.82
CA GLU A 102 -34.68 17.33 -13.74
C GLU A 102 -34.75 18.65 -12.92
N SER A 103 -35.98 19.13 -12.66
CA SER A 103 -36.25 20.41 -12.02
C SER A 103 -35.97 20.38 -10.50
N PRO A 104 -35.81 21.58 -9.84
CA PRO A 104 -35.78 21.65 -8.39
C PRO A 104 -37.01 21.07 -7.72
N GLU A 105 -38.18 21.11 -8.39
CA GLU A 105 -39.44 20.55 -7.94
C GLU A 105 -39.45 19.04 -7.97
N ASP A 106 -38.84 18.42 -9.01
CA ASP A 106 -38.61 16.97 -9.07
C ASP A 106 -37.71 16.50 -7.93
N CYS A 107 -36.62 17.22 -7.70
CA CYS A 107 -35.72 16.95 -6.57
C CYS A 107 -36.46 17.00 -5.24
N HIS A 108 -37.23 18.05 -5.00
CA HIS A 108 -38.01 18.18 -3.78
C HIS A 108 -39.08 17.09 -3.61
N SER A 109 -39.72 16.69 -4.71
CA SER A 109 -40.71 15.59 -4.72
C SER A 109 -40.09 14.26 -4.34
N LEU A 110 -38.87 13.95 -4.86
CA LEU A 110 -38.12 12.74 -4.54
C LEU A 110 -37.61 12.76 -3.11
N GLN A 111 -37.05 13.90 -2.66
CA GLN A 111 -36.58 14.10 -1.29
C GLN A 111 -37.70 13.88 -0.25
N LYS A 112 -38.92 14.44 -0.47
CA LYS A 112 -40.06 14.21 0.38
C LYS A 112 -40.49 12.75 0.50
N ARG A 113 -40.16 11.93 -0.50
CA ARG A 113 -40.40 10.48 -0.51
C ARG A 113 -39.25 9.67 0.14
N GLY A 114 -38.27 10.36 0.72
CA GLY A 114 -37.15 9.75 1.45
C GLY A 114 -35.97 9.29 0.61
N TYR A 115 -35.88 9.74 -0.63
CA TYR A 115 -34.71 9.41 -1.48
C TYR A 115 -33.56 10.37 -1.24
N SER A 116 -32.35 9.84 -1.12
CA SER A 116 -31.10 10.62 -1.16
C SER A 116 -30.71 10.94 -2.60
N LEU A 117 -30.34 12.20 -2.86
CA LEU A 117 -30.21 12.74 -4.21
C LEU A 117 -28.82 13.29 -4.50
N ILE A 118 -28.37 13.05 -5.75
CA ILE A 118 -27.19 13.68 -6.34
C ILE A 118 -27.63 14.40 -7.60
N LYS A 119 -27.42 15.73 -7.71
CA LYS A 119 -27.75 16.47 -8.94
C LYS A 119 -26.47 16.79 -9.70
N ALA A 120 -26.40 16.36 -10.96
CA ALA A 120 -25.26 16.64 -11.84
C ALA A 120 -25.43 17.96 -12.58
N PHE A 121 -24.33 18.72 -12.66
CA PHE A 121 -24.21 19.95 -13.43
C PHE A 121 -22.98 19.91 -14.31
N PRO A 122 -23.10 20.25 -15.61
CA PRO A 122 -21.95 20.51 -16.47
C PRO A 122 -21.35 21.86 -16.08
N ILE A 123 -20.10 21.88 -15.66
CA ILE A 123 -19.38 23.09 -15.28
C ILE A 123 -18.26 23.36 -16.27
N ALA A 124 -18.31 24.48 -16.95
CA ALA A 124 -17.27 24.96 -17.86
C ALA A 124 -16.80 26.37 -17.46
N THR A 125 -17.67 27.19 -16.90
CA THR A 125 -17.40 28.56 -16.46
C THR A 125 -17.93 28.81 -15.07
N LYS A 126 -17.50 29.88 -14.39
CA LYS A 126 -17.98 30.24 -13.05
C LYS A 126 -19.47 30.58 -13.03
N GLU A 127 -20.01 31.06 -14.16
CA GLU A 127 -21.42 31.39 -14.30
C GLU A 127 -22.32 30.14 -14.22
N ASP A 128 -21.77 28.96 -14.52
CA ASP A 128 -22.54 27.72 -14.44
C ASP A 128 -22.96 27.37 -13.00
N PHE A 129 -22.24 27.87 -12.00
CA PHE A 129 -22.63 27.69 -10.58
C PHE A 129 -23.90 28.43 -10.20
N GLU A 130 -24.32 29.46 -10.94
CA GLU A 130 -25.61 30.13 -10.67
C GLU A 130 -26.78 29.15 -10.76
N LYS A 131 -26.71 28.17 -11.67
CA LYS A 131 -27.72 27.12 -11.84
C LYS A 131 -27.89 26.22 -10.61
N THR A 132 -26.86 26.14 -9.77
CA THR A 132 -26.91 25.27 -8.57
C THR A 132 -27.74 25.87 -7.45
N ARG A 133 -27.94 27.20 -7.42
CA ARG A 133 -28.58 27.89 -6.32
C ARG A 133 -30.02 27.42 -6.03
N GLU A 134 -30.78 27.10 -7.09
CA GLU A 134 -32.17 26.66 -6.95
C GLU A 134 -32.28 25.23 -6.38
N TYR A 135 -31.16 24.47 -6.39
CA TYR A 135 -31.11 23.11 -5.88
C TYR A 135 -30.49 22.99 -4.49
N GLU A 136 -29.98 24.11 -3.92
CA GLU A 136 -29.43 24.11 -2.57
C GLU A 136 -30.49 23.68 -1.54
N GLY A 137 -30.12 22.74 -0.65
CA GLY A 137 -31.01 22.17 0.36
C GLY A 137 -32.07 21.19 -0.18
N ARG A 138 -32.08 20.92 -1.52
CA ARG A 138 -33.01 19.97 -2.15
C ARG A 138 -32.35 18.65 -2.55
N VAL A 139 -31.02 18.59 -2.44
CA VAL A 139 -30.21 17.39 -2.75
C VAL A 139 -29.09 17.23 -1.73
N ASP A 140 -28.59 16.01 -1.55
CA ASP A 140 -27.52 15.72 -0.60
C ASP A 140 -26.13 16.08 -1.16
N TYR A 141 -25.97 15.93 -2.48
CA TYR A 141 -24.71 16.22 -3.16
C TYR A 141 -24.95 16.84 -4.54
N PHE A 142 -24.03 17.69 -4.94
CA PHE A 142 -23.83 17.99 -6.37
C PHE A 142 -22.79 17.06 -6.98
N LEU A 143 -22.87 16.87 -8.29
CA LEU A 143 -21.82 16.26 -9.09
C LEU A 143 -21.43 17.28 -10.16
N PHE A 144 -20.22 17.79 -10.10
CA PHE A 144 -19.72 18.72 -11.10
C PHE A 144 -19.00 17.93 -12.18
N ASP A 145 -19.67 17.81 -13.33
CA ASP A 145 -19.13 17.17 -14.53
C ASP A 145 -18.40 18.19 -15.36
N THR A 146 -17.11 18.17 -15.24
CA THR A 146 -16.25 19.17 -15.90
C THR A 146 -15.92 18.69 -17.31
N ARG A 147 -16.46 19.37 -18.32
CA ARG A 147 -16.24 19.07 -19.73
C ARG A 147 -15.10 19.90 -20.31
N CYS A 148 -14.14 19.24 -20.98
CA CYS A 148 -13.29 19.95 -21.93
C CYS A 148 -14.13 20.30 -23.17
N GLU A 149 -14.19 21.56 -23.56
CA GLU A 149 -14.64 21.94 -24.89
C GLU A 149 -13.65 21.38 -25.91
N GLY A 150 -14.13 20.47 -26.77
CA GLY A 150 -13.38 19.86 -27.87
C GLY A 150 -13.26 18.35 -27.77
N HIS A 151 -13.69 17.69 -28.83
CA HIS A 151 -13.53 16.26 -29.06
C HIS A 151 -12.06 15.86 -28.95
N GLY A 152 -11.78 14.81 -28.20
CA GLY A 152 -10.49 14.29 -27.79
C GLY A 152 -9.29 14.62 -28.70
N GLY A 153 -8.23 15.20 -28.09
CA GLY A 153 -6.93 15.38 -28.74
C GLY A 153 -6.21 16.69 -28.49
N SER A 154 -6.78 17.68 -27.79
CA SER A 154 -6.17 19.00 -27.63
C SER A 154 -5.01 19.10 -26.63
N GLY A 155 -4.68 18.04 -25.89
CA GLY A 155 -3.59 18.06 -24.89
C GLY A 155 -3.78 19.04 -23.73
N LYS A 156 -4.87 19.81 -23.69
CA LYS A 156 -5.15 20.75 -22.59
C LYS A 156 -5.61 19.97 -21.37
N ARG A 157 -4.86 20.09 -20.28
CA ARG A 157 -5.26 19.60 -18.95
C ARG A 157 -6.52 20.34 -18.54
N PHE A 158 -7.51 19.59 -18.05
CA PHE A 158 -8.67 20.17 -17.40
C PHE A 158 -8.20 20.96 -16.16
N ASP A 159 -8.60 22.22 -16.08
CA ASP A 159 -8.26 23.07 -14.95
C ASP A 159 -9.39 23.04 -13.90
N TRP A 160 -9.21 22.23 -12.87
CA TRP A 160 -10.15 22.14 -11.75
C TRP A 160 -10.14 23.38 -10.84
N SER A 161 -9.29 24.38 -11.12
CA SER A 161 -9.27 25.62 -10.36
C SER A 161 -10.62 26.36 -10.40
N ILE A 162 -11.39 26.16 -11.47
CA ILE A 162 -12.74 26.73 -11.59
C ILE A 162 -13.67 26.33 -10.42
N LEU A 163 -13.47 25.13 -9.86
CA LEU A 163 -14.29 24.64 -8.75
C LEU A 163 -14.06 25.44 -7.46
N THR A 164 -12.97 26.20 -7.36
CA THR A 164 -12.73 27.10 -6.21
C THR A 164 -13.71 28.28 -6.20
N GLU A 165 -14.36 28.57 -7.33
CA GLU A 165 -15.37 29.61 -7.46
C GLU A 165 -16.76 29.18 -6.93
N TYR A 166 -16.96 27.90 -6.65
CA TYR A 166 -18.19 27.44 -6.04
C TYR A 166 -18.33 28.02 -4.61
N LYS A 167 -19.44 28.69 -4.33
CA LYS A 167 -19.72 29.34 -3.03
C LYS A 167 -20.96 28.78 -2.34
N GLY A 168 -21.57 27.72 -2.90
CA GLY A 168 -22.73 27.09 -2.28
C GLY A 168 -22.39 26.24 -1.05
N GLU A 169 -23.43 25.75 -0.39
CA GLU A 169 -23.31 24.96 0.85
C GLU A 169 -23.40 23.46 0.62
N THR A 170 -24.00 23.01 -0.51
CA THR A 170 -24.14 21.59 -0.82
C THR A 170 -22.78 20.96 -1.15
N PRO A 171 -22.38 19.85 -0.51
CA PRO A 171 -21.14 19.17 -0.82
C PRO A 171 -21.17 18.61 -2.24
N PHE A 172 -20.00 18.52 -2.89
CA PHE A 172 -19.93 18.06 -4.28
C PHE A 172 -18.90 16.96 -4.53
N LEU A 173 -19.22 16.16 -5.56
CA LEU A 173 -18.29 15.21 -6.19
C LEU A 173 -17.73 15.84 -7.46
N LEU A 174 -16.41 15.68 -7.66
CA LEU A 174 -15.73 16.02 -8.90
C LEU A 174 -15.90 14.87 -9.89
N SER A 175 -16.35 15.17 -11.11
CA SER A 175 -16.48 14.25 -12.23
C SER A 175 -15.91 14.86 -13.51
N GLY A 176 -15.84 14.07 -14.57
CA GLY A 176 -15.38 14.51 -15.91
C GLY A 176 -13.88 14.33 -16.13
N GLY A 177 -13.53 13.41 -17.03
CA GLY A 177 -12.17 13.24 -17.54
C GLY A 177 -11.11 12.80 -16.54
N ILE A 178 -11.47 12.34 -15.36
CA ILE A 178 -10.51 11.82 -14.37
C ILE A 178 -9.82 10.57 -14.92
N ARG A 179 -8.48 10.58 -14.85
CA ARG A 179 -7.58 9.53 -15.33
C ARG A 179 -6.48 9.25 -14.30
N PRO A 180 -5.72 8.15 -14.43
CA PRO A 180 -4.61 7.83 -13.52
C PRO A 180 -3.62 8.97 -13.30
N GLU A 181 -3.32 9.74 -14.35
CA GLU A 181 -2.36 10.86 -14.31
C GLU A 181 -2.84 12.03 -13.45
N ASN A 182 -4.10 12.03 -13.04
CA ASN A 182 -4.69 13.09 -12.22
C ASN A 182 -4.58 12.82 -10.70
N ALA A 183 -3.98 11.72 -10.29
CA ALA A 183 -3.92 11.31 -8.88
C ALA A 183 -3.34 12.40 -7.98
N GLU A 184 -2.22 13.00 -8.37
CA GLU A 184 -1.58 14.08 -7.62
C GLU A 184 -2.45 15.35 -7.53
N ALA A 185 -3.06 15.74 -8.65
CA ALA A 185 -3.93 16.91 -8.70
C ALA A 185 -5.16 16.75 -7.79
N ILE A 186 -5.80 15.57 -7.78
CA ILE A 186 -6.92 15.25 -6.88
C ILE A 186 -6.47 15.25 -5.42
N ARG A 187 -5.32 14.64 -5.13
CA ARG A 187 -4.75 14.61 -3.79
C ARG A 187 -4.50 16.01 -3.23
N ASN A 188 -4.06 16.93 -4.08
CA ASN A 188 -3.75 18.30 -3.71
C ASN A 188 -4.96 19.25 -3.83
N PHE A 189 -6.07 18.81 -4.41
CA PHE A 189 -7.28 19.63 -4.52
C PHE A 189 -7.88 19.92 -3.14
N ARG A 190 -8.20 21.17 -2.88
CA ARG A 190 -8.78 21.63 -1.60
C ARG A 190 -9.97 22.55 -1.86
N HIS A 191 -11.10 22.16 -1.30
CA HIS A 191 -12.28 23.02 -1.24
C HIS A 191 -13.14 22.59 -0.03
N PRO A 192 -13.73 23.51 0.74
CA PRO A 192 -14.49 23.17 1.95
C PRO A 192 -15.66 22.21 1.70
N ARG A 193 -16.26 22.26 0.51
CA ARG A 193 -17.40 21.41 0.11
C ARG A 193 -17.02 20.23 -0.79
N PHE A 194 -15.74 19.99 -1.01
CA PHE A 194 -15.30 18.83 -1.77
C PHE A 194 -15.53 17.55 -0.97
N ALA A 195 -16.47 16.71 -1.43
CA ALA A 195 -16.82 15.46 -0.78
C ALA A 195 -16.09 14.25 -1.38
N GLY A 196 -15.78 14.29 -2.68
CA GLY A 196 -15.15 13.15 -3.34
C GLY A 196 -15.13 13.23 -4.86
N ILE A 197 -14.91 12.09 -5.50
CA ILE A 197 -14.73 11.96 -6.94
C ILE A 197 -15.66 10.90 -7.54
N ASP A 198 -15.96 11.05 -8.83
CA ASP A 198 -16.71 10.09 -9.65
C ASP A 198 -15.85 9.60 -10.83
N LEU A 199 -15.45 8.34 -10.79
CA LEU A 199 -14.57 7.69 -11.76
C LEU A 199 -15.41 6.92 -12.80
N ASN A 200 -15.08 7.05 -14.08
CA ASN A 200 -15.79 6.34 -15.14
C ASN A 200 -14.83 5.92 -16.27
N SER A 201 -14.89 6.56 -17.45
CA SER A 201 -14.25 6.12 -18.71
C SER A 201 -12.72 6.06 -18.64
N GLY A 202 -12.07 6.87 -17.80
CA GLY A 202 -10.61 6.86 -17.62
C GLY A 202 -10.05 5.53 -17.06
N PHE A 203 -10.92 4.68 -16.55
CA PHE A 203 -10.58 3.42 -15.87
C PHE A 203 -11.25 2.20 -16.51
N GLU A 204 -11.58 2.26 -17.77
CA GLU A 204 -12.25 1.19 -18.49
C GLU A 204 -11.35 0.51 -19.51
N ILE A 205 -11.52 -0.79 -19.67
CA ILE A 205 -11.03 -1.59 -20.81
C ILE A 205 -11.96 -1.38 -21.99
N GLU A 206 -13.27 -1.44 -21.74
CA GLU A 206 -14.36 -1.14 -22.66
C GLU A 206 -15.54 -0.53 -21.88
N PRO A 207 -16.49 0.16 -22.54
CA PRO A 207 -17.61 0.80 -21.84
C PRO A 207 -18.36 -0.15 -20.91
N GLY A 208 -18.31 0.15 -19.59
CA GLY A 208 -18.95 -0.64 -18.54
C GLY A 208 -18.12 -1.77 -17.95
N LEU A 209 -16.86 -1.96 -18.37
CA LEU A 209 -15.91 -2.91 -17.82
C LEU A 209 -14.66 -2.17 -17.30
N LYS A 210 -14.51 -2.09 -15.97
CA LYS A 210 -13.39 -1.39 -15.34
C LYS A 210 -12.12 -2.24 -15.31
N GLU A 211 -10.98 -1.59 -15.51
CA GLU A 211 -9.66 -2.16 -15.37
C GLU A 211 -9.24 -2.11 -13.89
N ILE A 212 -9.28 -3.27 -13.22
CA ILE A 212 -9.17 -3.38 -11.76
C ILE A 212 -7.82 -2.87 -11.24
N ASP A 213 -6.72 -3.26 -11.87
CA ASP A 213 -5.37 -2.85 -11.43
C ASP A 213 -5.17 -1.35 -11.60
N LYS A 214 -5.67 -0.76 -12.68
CA LYS A 214 -5.63 0.69 -12.89
C LYS A 214 -6.44 1.44 -11.83
N LEU A 215 -7.64 0.98 -11.50
CA LEU A 215 -8.44 1.52 -10.41
C LEU A 215 -7.77 1.38 -9.06
N LYS A 216 -7.27 0.19 -8.73
CA LYS A 216 -6.57 -0.11 -7.48
C LYS A 216 -5.39 0.82 -7.27
N ASN A 217 -4.51 0.92 -8.27
CA ASN A 217 -3.33 1.79 -8.21
C ASN A 217 -3.71 3.26 -8.00
N PHE A 218 -4.70 3.76 -8.74
CA PHE A 218 -5.17 5.13 -8.62
C PHE A 218 -5.78 5.41 -7.24
N ILE A 219 -6.65 4.52 -6.74
CA ILE A 219 -7.27 4.64 -5.41
C ILE A 219 -6.20 4.68 -4.33
N GLN A 220 -5.19 3.82 -4.42
CA GLN A 220 -4.05 3.85 -3.49
C GLN A 220 -3.32 5.19 -3.52
N GLN A 221 -3.07 5.75 -4.69
CA GLN A 221 -2.39 7.03 -4.83
C GLN A 221 -3.20 8.21 -4.25
N ILE A 222 -4.52 8.28 -4.50
CA ILE A 222 -5.35 9.43 -4.06
C ILE A 222 -5.72 9.38 -2.58
N LEU A 223 -5.89 8.19 -2.01
CA LEU A 223 -6.22 8.05 -0.58
C LEU A 223 -5.01 8.24 0.33
N HIS A 224 -3.81 8.49 -0.23
CA HIS A 224 -2.60 8.29 0.54
C HIS A 224 -2.61 6.92 1.24
N LEU A 225 -3.26 5.94 0.63
CA LEU A 225 -3.02 4.54 0.94
C LEU A 225 -1.69 4.07 0.30
N THR A 226 -0.83 4.99 -0.11
CA THR A 226 0.55 4.81 0.24
C THR A 226 0.55 4.88 1.76
N VAL A 227 0.31 3.78 2.42
CA VAL A 227 0.89 3.54 3.72
C VAL A 227 2.34 3.92 3.46
N MET A 228 2.72 5.12 3.97
CA MET A 228 4.12 5.56 3.83
C MET A 228 4.92 4.36 4.25
N ASN A 229 5.77 3.85 3.35
CA ASN A 229 6.52 2.63 3.61
C ASN A 229 7.04 2.69 5.05
N ARG A 230 6.80 1.66 5.84
CA ARG A 230 7.02 1.69 7.30
C ARG A 230 8.46 2.01 7.65
N ILE A 231 9.43 1.64 6.80
CA ILE A 231 10.84 2.04 6.96
C ILE A 231 10.97 3.56 6.85
N THR A 232 10.37 4.15 5.82
CA THR A 232 10.38 5.61 5.64
C THR A 232 9.73 6.33 6.81
N ASN A 233 8.57 5.84 7.29
CA ASN A 233 7.87 6.41 8.43
C ASN A 233 8.71 6.29 9.73
N LEU A 234 9.36 5.15 9.95
CA LEU A 234 10.23 4.94 11.11
C LEU A 234 11.35 6.00 11.14
N PHE A 235 12.09 6.18 10.05
CA PHE A 235 13.19 7.16 10.02
C PHE A 235 12.74 8.63 9.99
N GLN A 236 11.47 8.90 9.67
CA GLN A 236 10.91 10.26 9.83
C GLN A 236 10.54 10.57 11.28
N THR A 237 10.03 9.59 12.01
CA THR A 237 9.54 9.74 13.38
C THR A 237 10.62 9.54 14.43
N GLN A 238 11.64 8.72 14.14
CA GLN A 238 12.73 8.39 15.04
C GLN A 238 14.08 8.51 14.30
N LYS A 239 14.96 9.38 14.79
CA LYS A 239 16.25 9.66 14.14
C LYS A 239 17.38 8.78 14.65
N ASP A 240 17.35 8.42 15.94
CA ASP A 240 18.43 7.73 16.65
C ASP A 240 17.88 6.60 17.52
N GLY A 241 18.77 5.70 17.95
CA GLY A 241 18.43 4.61 18.85
C GLY A 241 17.55 3.52 18.21
N ILE A 242 17.52 3.43 16.88
CA ILE A 242 16.75 2.40 16.18
C ILE A 242 17.42 1.05 16.40
N LEU A 243 16.61 0.07 16.84
CA LEU A 243 17.04 -1.31 17.01
C LEU A 243 16.29 -2.18 15.97
N SER A 244 17.06 -2.77 15.04
CA SER A 244 16.64 -3.82 14.14
C SER A 244 17.13 -5.18 14.63
N VAL A 245 16.31 -6.21 14.49
CA VAL A 245 16.67 -7.57 14.88
C VAL A 245 16.51 -8.51 13.69
N TYR A 246 17.58 -9.26 13.40
CA TYR A 246 17.57 -10.30 12.38
C TYR A 246 17.25 -11.68 12.99
N PHE A 247 16.44 -12.46 12.31
CA PHE A 247 16.28 -13.89 12.55
C PHE A 247 16.03 -14.66 11.24
N THR A 248 16.29 -15.98 11.23
CA THR A 248 16.07 -16.84 10.07
C THR A 248 14.66 -17.41 10.09
N ALA A 249 13.89 -17.24 9.01
CA ALA A 249 12.56 -17.81 8.86
C ALA A 249 12.58 -19.34 8.97
N GLY A 250 11.61 -19.90 9.73
CA GLY A 250 11.54 -21.36 9.97
C GLY A 250 12.56 -21.91 10.97
N TYR A 251 13.20 -21.03 11.76
CA TYR A 251 14.11 -21.38 12.83
C TYR A 251 13.65 -20.77 14.16
N PRO A 252 13.75 -21.48 15.31
CA PRO A 252 14.18 -22.87 15.45
C PRO A 252 13.18 -23.90 14.92
N ASN A 253 11.89 -23.58 14.88
CA ASN A 253 10.83 -24.44 14.34
C ASN A 253 10.18 -23.81 13.12
N LEU A 254 9.62 -24.66 12.23
CA LEU A 254 9.06 -24.24 10.95
C LEU A 254 8.04 -23.09 11.05
N ASN A 255 7.20 -23.11 12.06
CA ASN A 255 6.07 -22.17 12.22
C ASN A 255 6.34 -21.01 13.19
N ASP A 256 7.57 -20.80 13.63
CA ASP A 256 7.89 -19.79 14.65
C ASP A 256 7.98 -18.36 14.08
N THR A 257 8.05 -18.18 12.75
CA THR A 257 8.19 -16.87 12.10
C THR A 257 7.20 -15.83 12.63
N ALA A 258 5.92 -16.16 12.67
CA ALA A 258 4.87 -15.24 13.13
C ALA A 258 4.97 -14.93 14.63
N SER A 259 5.25 -15.93 15.47
CA SER A 259 5.39 -15.76 16.93
C SER A 259 6.60 -14.89 17.28
N ILE A 260 7.71 -15.05 16.56
CA ILE A 260 8.91 -14.22 16.73
C ILE A 260 8.62 -12.77 16.37
N LEU A 261 7.98 -12.50 15.23
CA LEU A 261 7.60 -11.15 14.81
C LEU A 261 6.71 -10.45 15.85
N LYS A 262 5.70 -11.16 16.36
CA LYS A 262 4.82 -10.64 17.41
C LYS A 262 5.57 -10.33 18.71
N ALA A 263 6.46 -11.23 19.14
CA ALA A 263 7.26 -11.04 20.34
C ALA A 263 8.20 -9.83 20.21
N LEU A 264 8.87 -9.67 19.08
CA LEU A 264 9.76 -8.53 18.81
C LEU A 264 8.99 -7.19 18.89
N GLN A 265 7.84 -7.10 18.20
CA GLN A 265 7.01 -5.90 18.28
C GLN A 265 6.51 -5.62 19.70
N ALA A 266 6.01 -6.61 20.39
CA ALA A 266 5.45 -6.46 21.74
C ALA A 266 6.48 -5.95 22.76
N LYS A 267 7.78 -6.20 22.51
CA LYS A 267 8.90 -5.75 23.33
C LYS A 267 9.54 -4.45 22.85
N GLY A 268 8.97 -3.77 21.87
CA GLY A 268 9.40 -2.45 21.41
C GLY A 268 10.60 -2.49 20.45
N ILE A 269 10.84 -3.58 19.74
CA ILE A 269 11.80 -3.60 18.64
C ILE A 269 11.23 -2.77 17.48
N HIS A 270 12.07 -1.95 16.86
CA HIS A 270 11.65 -0.93 15.91
C HIS A 270 11.48 -1.48 14.49
N MET A 271 12.26 -2.50 14.10
CA MET A 271 12.29 -3.07 12.76
C MET A 271 12.82 -4.51 12.80
N VAL A 272 12.45 -5.32 11.84
CA VAL A 272 12.87 -6.73 11.79
C VAL A 272 13.38 -7.08 10.41
N GLU A 273 14.50 -7.83 10.38
CA GLU A 273 15.05 -8.46 9.19
C GLU A 273 14.78 -9.97 9.25
N VAL A 274 13.99 -10.48 8.32
CA VAL A 274 13.64 -11.89 8.21
C VAL A 274 14.52 -12.55 7.15
N GLY A 275 15.44 -13.40 7.60
CA GLY A 275 16.35 -14.13 6.72
C GLY A 275 15.64 -15.23 5.93
N ILE A 276 15.77 -15.20 4.62
CA ILE A 276 15.37 -16.28 3.71
C ILE A 276 16.44 -17.36 3.78
N PRO A 277 16.15 -18.58 4.28
CA PRO A 277 17.18 -19.61 4.39
C PRO A 277 17.69 -20.06 3.02
N PHE A 278 19.02 -20.23 2.92
CA PHE A 278 19.70 -20.64 1.70
C PHE A 278 20.78 -21.67 2.04
N SER A 279 21.05 -22.61 1.11
CA SER A 279 21.99 -23.70 1.31
C SER A 279 23.47 -23.27 1.23
N ASP A 280 23.74 -22.17 0.48
CA ASP A 280 25.09 -21.74 0.14
C ASP A 280 25.34 -20.26 0.53
N PRO A 281 25.19 -19.89 1.81
CA PRO A 281 25.26 -18.52 2.28
C PRO A 281 26.73 -18.05 2.39
N MET A 282 27.20 -17.27 1.42
CA MET A 282 28.60 -16.81 1.35
C MET A 282 28.96 -15.71 2.34
N ALA A 283 27.98 -14.87 2.73
CA ALA A 283 28.20 -13.71 3.59
C ALA A 283 27.91 -13.98 5.09
N ASP A 284 27.33 -15.13 5.42
CA ASP A 284 26.87 -15.45 6.76
C ASP A 284 27.92 -16.18 7.60
N GLY A 285 27.96 -15.88 8.90
CA GLY A 285 28.77 -16.62 9.86
C GLY A 285 28.10 -17.91 10.32
N PRO A 286 28.86 -18.75 11.10
CA PRO A 286 28.44 -20.10 11.45
C PRO A 286 27.05 -20.20 12.11
N VAL A 287 26.68 -19.24 12.96
CA VAL A 287 25.39 -19.20 13.65
C VAL A 287 24.22 -19.08 12.67
N ILE A 288 24.35 -18.17 11.71
CA ILE A 288 23.30 -17.94 10.71
C ILE A 288 23.25 -19.09 9.72
N GLN A 289 24.42 -19.65 9.32
CA GLN A 289 24.51 -20.83 8.44
C GLN A 289 23.83 -22.07 9.09
N GLU A 290 24.06 -22.29 10.40
CA GLU A 290 23.42 -23.37 11.14
C GLU A 290 21.89 -23.17 11.17
N ALA A 291 21.44 -21.95 11.46
CA ALA A 291 20.01 -21.62 11.49
C ALA A 291 19.35 -21.80 10.11
N ALA A 292 19.99 -21.35 9.03
CA ALA A 292 19.51 -21.53 7.66
C ALA A 292 19.43 -23.04 7.29
N THR A 293 20.46 -23.82 7.64
CA THR A 293 20.48 -25.26 7.41
C THR A 293 19.34 -25.95 8.18
N GLN A 294 19.11 -25.57 9.42
CA GLN A 294 18.01 -26.13 10.23
C GLN A 294 16.65 -25.75 9.66
N ALA A 295 16.47 -24.50 9.26
CA ALA A 295 15.21 -24.01 8.67
C ALA A 295 14.87 -24.75 7.36
N LEU A 296 15.88 -25.00 6.50
CA LEU A 296 15.69 -25.81 5.29
C LEU A 296 15.31 -27.25 5.63
N ARG A 297 15.95 -27.87 6.63
CA ARG A 297 15.58 -29.22 7.12
C ARG A 297 14.18 -29.26 7.70
N ASN A 298 13.74 -28.19 8.34
CA ASN A 298 12.36 -28.05 8.83
C ASN A 298 11.33 -27.92 7.68
N GLY A 299 11.79 -27.72 6.41
CA GLY A 299 10.94 -27.59 5.24
C GLY A 299 10.61 -26.14 4.86
N MET A 300 11.32 -25.13 5.39
CA MET A 300 11.10 -23.74 5.01
C MET A 300 11.46 -23.51 3.55
N SER A 301 10.62 -22.73 2.88
CA SER A 301 10.81 -22.28 1.50
C SER A 301 10.29 -20.85 1.37
N LEU A 302 10.70 -20.16 0.29
CA LEU A 302 10.22 -18.81 0.02
C LEU A 302 8.69 -18.75 -0.16
N HIS A 303 8.07 -19.77 -0.76
CA HIS A 303 6.62 -19.89 -0.86
C HIS A 303 5.96 -19.99 0.52
N LEU A 304 6.47 -20.86 1.38
CA LEU A 304 5.92 -21.04 2.73
C LEU A 304 6.13 -19.81 3.60
N LEU A 305 7.25 -19.10 3.42
CA LEU A 305 7.50 -17.84 4.12
C LEU A 305 6.42 -16.81 3.76
N PHE A 306 6.11 -16.62 2.49
CA PHE A 306 5.05 -15.72 2.07
C PHE A 306 3.68 -16.15 2.60
N GLU A 307 3.37 -17.45 2.62
CA GLU A 307 2.14 -17.96 3.23
C GLU A 307 2.04 -17.59 4.73
N GLN A 308 3.14 -17.75 5.48
CA GLN A 308 3.19 -17.41 6.91
C GLN A 308 3.08 -15.89 7.16
N LEU A 309 3.52 -15.05 6.21
CA LEU A 309 3.47 -13.60 6.35
C LEU A 309 2.14 -12.97 5.90
N LYS A 310 1.30 -13.66 5.13
CA LYS A 310 0.05 -13.09 4.56
C LYS A 310 -0.86 -12.44 5.61
N GLU A 311 -1.03 -13.04 6.76
CA GLU A 311 -1.95 -12.56 7.80
C GLU A 311 -1.26 -11.74 8.89
N ILE A 312 0.08 -11.68 8.88
CA ILE A 312 0.84 -11.09 9.99
C ILE A 312 0.57 -9.59 10.16
N ARG A 313 0.20 -8.88 9.09
CA ARG A 313 -0.02 -7.43 9.11
C ARG A 313 -1.27 -6.98 9.86
N SER A 314 -2.19 -7.87 10.16
CA SER A 314 -3.29 -7.58 11.08
C SER A 314 -2.81 -7.35 12.52
N GLU A 315 -1.65 -7.92 12.90
CA GLU A 315 -1.13 -7.90 14.25
C GLU A 315 0.25 -7.20 14.38
N VAL A 316 1.08 -7.21 13.33
CA VAL A 316 2.44 -6.65 13.34
C VAL A 316 2.53 -5.43 12.42
N GLN A 317 2.88 -4.27 12.99
CA GLN A 317 2.95 -2.98 12.29
C GLN A 317 4.38 -2.44 12.11
N ILE A 318 5.38 -3.01 12.80
CA ILE A 318 6.78 -2.60 12.59
C ILE A 318 7.26 -2.98 11.19
N PRO A 319 8.25 -2.25 10.62
CA PRO A 319 8.86 -2.59 9.33
C PRO A 319 9.38 -4.02 9.31
N ILE A 320 9.11 -4.74 8.22
CA ILE A 320 9.65 -6.06 7.92
C ILE A 320 10.48 -5.97 6.64
N ILE A 321 11.72 -6.41 6.73
CA ILE A 321 12.66 -6.51 5.61
C ILE A 321 12.94 -7.99 5.35
N LEU A 322 12.89 -8.43 4.11
CA LEU A 322 13.39 -9.75 3.74
C LEU A 322 14.87 -9.66 3.38
N MET A 323 15.70 -10.49 4.00
CA MET A 323 17.11 -10.59 3.70
C MET A 323 17.42 -11.97 3.09
N GLY A 324 17.97 -12.02 1.89
CA GLY A 324 18.27 -13.28 1.22
C GLY A 324 19.18 -13.13 0.04
N TYR A 325 19.64 -14.26 -0.49
CA TYR A 325 20.56 -14.32 -1.61
C TYR A 325 19.83 -14.22 -2.96
N LEU A 326 20.54 -13.73 -3.96
CA LEU A 326 19.98 -13.45 -5.29
C LEU A 326 19.42 -14.72 -5.95
N ASN A 327 20.12 -15.85 -5.86
CA ASN A 327 19.73 -17.08 -6.55
C ASN A 327 18.30 -17.57 -6.18
N PRO A 328 17.90 -17.78 -4.92
CA PRO A 328 16.52 -18.15 -4.58
C PRO A 328 15.47 -17.15 -5.08
N ILE A 329 15.79 -15.85 -5.03
CA ILE A 329 14.90 -14.77 -5.48
C ILE A 329 14.74 -14.83 -7.01
N MET A 330 15.81 -15.05 -7.75
CA MET A 330 15.78 -15.20 -9.20
C MET A 330 15.00 -16.45 -9.64
N GLN A 331 15.15 -17.55 -8.93
CA GLN A 331 14.37 -18.78 -9.18
C GLN A 331 12.88 -18.60 -8.95
N TYR A 332 12.52 -17.77 -7.96
CA TYR A 332 11.12 -17.39 -7.71
C TYR A 332 10.58 -16.43 -8.78
N GLY A 333 11.48 -15.68 -9.42
CA GLY A 333 11.22 -14.57 -10.35
C GLY A 333 11.12 -13.23 -9.63
N PHE A 334 12.02 -12.27 -9.94
CA PHE A 334 12.14 -11.01 -9.19
C PHE A 334 10.85 -10.18 -9.16
N GLU A 335 10.17 -10.02 -10.30
CA GLU A 335 8.87 -9.33 -10.36
C GLU A 335 7.83 -10.00 -9.45
N LYS A 336 7.74 -11.33 -9.52
CA LYS A 336 6.82 -12.12 -8.68
C LYS A 336 7.20 -12.03 -7.21
N PHE A 337 8.50 -12.01 -6.89
CA PHE A 337 8.98 -11.81 -5.52
C PHE A 337 8.55 -10.44 -4.98
N CYS A 338 8.74 -9.37 -5.74
CA CYS A 338 8.30 -8.03 -5.36
C CYS A 338 6.78 -7.96 -5.14
N ALA A 339 5.99 -8.55 -6.04
CA ALA A 339 4.54 -8.63 -5.88
C ALA A 339 4.13 -9.39 -4.61
N SER A 340 4.77 -10.54 -4.34
CA SER A 340 4.53 -11.32 -3.12
C SER A 340 4.96 -10.57 -1.84
N CYS A 341 6.06 -9.80 -1.89
CA CYS A 341 6.46 -8.92 -0.79
C CYS A 341 5.37 -7.89 -0.45
N VAL A 342 4.81 -7.23 -1.46
CA VAL A 342 3.72 -6.26 -1.26
C VAL A 342 2.48 -6.94 -0.68
N GLU A 343 2.08 -8.10 -1.22
CA GLU A 343 0.92 -8.87 -0.75
C GLU A 343 1.08 -9.31 0.71
N ALA A 344 2.30 -9.72 1.11
CA ALA A 344 2.64 -10.07 2.48
C ALA A 344 2.91 -8.85 3.38
N GLY A 345 2.93 -7.63 2.81
CA GLY A 345 3.17 -6.40 3.54
C GLY A 345 4.64 -6.19 3.96
N VAL A 346 5.60 -6.78 3.24
CA VAL A 346 7.03 -6.54 3.41
C VAL A 346 7.37 -5.12 2.94
N ASP A 347 8.27 -4.44 3.63
CA ASP A 347 8.59 -3.02 3.42
C ASP A 347 9.88 -2.80 2.62
N GLY A 348 10.77 -3.78 2.62
CA GLY A 348 12.07 -3.68 1.94
C GLY A 348 12.78 -5.01 1.81
N MET A 349 13.92 -4.95 1.13
CA MET A 349 14.76 -6.12 0.89
C MET A 349 16.25 -5.80 1.02
N ILE A 350 17.02 -6.80 1.43
CA ILE A 350 18.48 -6.83 1.45
C ILE A 350 18.93 -8.04 0.65
N ILE A 351 19.72 -7.83 -0.40
CA ILE A 351 20.26 -8.88 -1.24
C ILE A 351 21.78 -8.69 -1.29
N PRO A 352 22.54 -9.32 -0.36
CA PRO A 352 23.97 -9.02 -0.16
C PRO A 352 24.87 -9.31 -1.35
N ASP A 353 24.48 -10.28 -2.17
CA ASP A 353 25.21 -10.75 -3.37
C ASP A 353 24.70 -10.15 -4.68
N LEU A 354 23.76 -9.18 -4.64
CA LEU A 354 23.30 -8.47 -5.84
C LEU A 354 24.29 -7.38 -6.23
N PRO A 355 24.94 -7.48 -7.42
CA PRO A 355 25.83 -6.44 -7.88
C PRO A 355 25.06 -5.13 -8.12
N TYR A 356 25.66 -4.02 -7.73
CA TYR A 356 25.03 -2.70 -7.88
C TYR A 356 24.67 -2.36 -9.34
N ALA A 357 25.55 -2.70 -10.30
CA ALA A 357 25.27 -2.40 -11.70
C ALA A 357 24.01 -3.13 -12.17
N ASP A 358 23.89 -4.41 -11.82
CA ASP A 358 22.74 -5.25 -12.17
C ASP A 358 21.47 -4.75 -11.46
N TYR A 359 21.60 -4.30 -10.21
CA TYR A 359 20.46 -3.67 -9.53
C TYR A 359 19.95 -2.45 -10.30
N ILE A 360 20.83 -1.54 -10.70
CA ILE A 360 20.44 -0.31 -11.42
C ILE A 360 19.82 -0.61 -12.77
N SER A 361 20.40 -1.57 -13.55
CA SER A 361 19.93 -1.87 -14.91
C SER A 361 18.64 -2.70 -14.94
N ASP A 362 18.52 -3.71 -14.05
CA ASP A 362 17.52 -4.75 -14.23
C ASP A 362 16.44 -4.79 -13.14
N TYR A 363 16.75 -4.33 -11.91
CA TYR A 363 15.89 -4.58 -10.75
C TYR A 363 15.30 -3.33 -10.11
N LYS A 364 15.98 -2.18 -10.23
CA LYS A 364 15.58 -0.95 -9.52
C LYS A 364 14.18 -0.48 -9.90
N GLU A 365 13.87 -0.42 -11.19
CA GLU A 365 12.55 0.03 -11.66
C GLU A 365 11.42 -0.88 -11.14
N ILE A 366 11.69 -2.18 -11.05
CA ILE A 366 10.75 -3.16 -10.52
C ILE A 366 10.51 -2.91 -9.02
N ALA A 367 11.58 -2.78 -8.24
CA ALA A 367 11.49 -2.52 -6.80
C ALA A 367 10.75 -1.19 -6.49
N ASP A 368 11.07 -0.14 -7.25
CA ASP A 368 10.45 1.18 -7.11
C ASP A 368 8.95 1.16 -7.42
N ARG A 369 8.51 0.44 -8.46
CA ARG A 369 7.08 0.27 -8.80
C ARG A 369 6.29 -0.39 -7.66
N HIS A 370 6.94 -1.26 -6.89
CA HIS A 370 6.34 -1.96 -5.76
C HIS A 370 6.54 -1.23 -4.41
N ASP A 371 7.14 -0.04 -4.39
CA ASP A 371 7.54 0.73 -3.18
C ASP A 371 8.36 -0.09 -2.17
N LEU A 372 9.11 -1.08 -2.64
CA LEU A 372 10.02 -1.88 -1.83
C LEU A 372 11.35 -1.17 -1.67
N LYS A 373 11.77 -0.95 -0.43
CA LYS A 373 13.05 -0.30 -0.15
C LYS A 373 14.19 -1.29 -0.36
N MET A 374 15.11 -0.96 -1.27
CA MET A 374 16.35 -1.70 -1.45
C MET A 374 17.42 -1.14 -0.52
N ILE A 375 17.81 -1.92 0.47
CA ILE A 375 18.86 -1.60 1.42
C ILE A 375 20.18 -2.14 0.92
N MET A 376 21.13 -1.27 0.71
CA MET A 376 22.47 -1.66 0.22
C MET A 376 23.50 -1.63 1.34
N LEU A 377 24.50 -2.48 1.20
CA LEU A 377 25.56 -2.65 2.19
C LEU A 377 26.81 -1.87 1.80
N ILE A 378 27.49 -1.36 2.83
CA ILE A 378 28.85 -0.83 2.72
C ILE A 378 29.74 -1.49 3.78
N THR A 379 31.03 -1.64 3.45
CA THR A 379 32.05 -2.22 4.32
C THR A 379 33.18 -1.21 4.58
N PRO A 380 34.09 -1.45 5.52
CA PRO A 380 35.26 -0.59 5.73
C PRO A 380 36.10 -0.37 4.47
N GLU A 381 36.12 -1.33 3.54
CA GLU A 381 36.90 -1.31 2.29
C GLU A 381 36.16 -0.60 1.14
N THR A 382 34.86 -0.28 1.31
CA THR A 382 34.09 0.41 0.27
C THR A 382 34.64 1.82 0.06
N SER A 383 34.97 2.18 -1.19
CA SER A 383 35.49 3.50 -1.54
C SER A 383 34.41 4.59 -1.33
N GLU A 384 34.85 5.83 -1.07
CA GLU A 384 33.93 6.95 -0.88
C GLU A 384 33.07 7.23 -2.10
N GLU A 385 33.64 7.11 -3.29
CA GLU A 385 32.90 7.24 -4.54
C GLU A 385 31.77 6.22 -4.61
N ARG A 386 32.07 4.95 -4.30
CA ARG A 386 31.10 3.88 -4.28
C ARG A 386 30.01 4.09 -3.22
N ILE A 387 30.40 4.59 -2.03
CA ILE A 387 29.45 4.92 -0.98
C ILE A 387 28.45 6.01 -1.43
N ARG A 388 28.93 7.06 -2.11
CA ARG A 388 28.06 8.11 -2.64
C ARG A 388 27.10 7.60 -3.74
N LEU A 389 27.58 6.69 -4.58
CA LEU A 389 26.71 6.02 -5.57
C LEU A 389 25.63 5.17 -4.88
N ILE A 390 26.00 4.43 -3.83
CA ILE A 390 25.06 3.66 -3.03
C ILE A 390 24.05 4.59 -2.36
N ASP A 391 24.49 5.67 -1.74
CA ASP A 391 23.62 6.65 -1.09
C ASP A 391 22.61 7.29 -2.04
N ALA A 392 23.00 7.52 -3.30
CA ALA A 392 22.12 8.08 -4.32
C ALA A 392 21.03 7.12 -4.80
N HIS A 393 21.21 5.81 -4.65
CA HIS A 393 20.33 4.80 -5.26
C HIS A 393 19.73 3.79 -4.25
N THR A 394 20.28 3.68 -3.03
CA THR A 394 19.64 2.95 -1.94
C THR A 394 18.38 3.67 -1.48
N SER A 395 17.46 2.94 -0.89
CA SER A 395 16.26 3.54 -0.30
C SER A 395 15.99 2.93 1.08
N GLY A 396 15.52 3.76 2.01
CA GLY A 396 15.29 3.37 3.40
C GLY A 396 16.50 3.69 4.29
N PHE A 397 17.58 2.90 4.23
CA PHE A 397 18.82 3.15 4.95
C PHE A 397 20.02 2.46 4.28
N ILE A 398 21.22 2.81 4.71
CA ILE A 398 22.47 2.14 4.33
C ILE A 398 22.85 1.17 5.45
N TYR A 399 23.07 -0.11 5.10
CA TYR A 399 23.55 -1.13 6.02
C TYR A 399 25.08 -1.04 6.14
N MET A 400 25.59 -0.61 7.29
CA MET A 400 27.02 -0.55 7.57
C MET A 400 27.51 -1.86 8.17
N VAL A 401 28.27 -2.65 7.41
CA VAL A 401 28.91 -3.85 7.93
C VAL A 401 30.15 -3.45 8.74
N SER A 402 30.20 -3.84 10.01
CA SER A 402 31.26 -3.39 10.93
C SER A 402 32.64 -4.02 10.69
N SER A 403 32.73 -5.08 9.90
CA SER A 403 33.99 -5.71 9.49
C SER A 403 33.82 -6.48 8.19
N ALA A 404 34.90 -6.67 7.43
CA ALA A 404 34.92 -7.55 6.25
C ALA A 404 34.88 -9.04 6.60
N ALA A 405 35.01 -9.41 7.88
CA ALA A 405 34.87 -10.80 8.35
C ALA A 405 33.39 -11.17 8.46
N THR A 406 33.07 -12.46 8.32
CA THR A 406 31.73 -13.01 8.47
C THR A 406 31.08 -12.70 9.81
N THR A 407 29.74 -12.79 9.88
CA THR A 407 28.92 -12.50 11.08
C THR A 407 29.41 -13.28 12.32
N GLY A 408 29.47 -12.59 13.48
CA GLY A 408 29.78 -13.18 14.79
C GLY A 408 29.71 -12.14 15.92
N ALA A 409 29.37 -12.59 17.12
CA ALA A 409 29.31 -11.73 18.29
C ALA A 409 30.71 -11.28 18.72
N GLN A 410 30.88 -9.98 19.02
CA GLN A 410 32.13 -9.40 19.49
C GLN A 410 31.94 -8.75 20.86
N GLN A 411 33.01 -8.69 21.65
CA GLN A 411 32.95 -8.10 22.99
C GLN A 411 33.13 -6.58 22.96
N ASP A 412 33.90 -6.03 21.99
CA ASP A 412 34.14 -4.59 21.84
C ASP A 412 34.45 -4.23 20.37
N PHE A 413 34.29 -2.97 20.01
CA PHE A 413 34.74 -2.41 18.74
C PHE A 413 36.09 -1.71 18.90
N ASN A 414 37.09 -2.23 18.19
CA ASN A 414 38.43 -1.64 18.19
C ASN A 414 38.46 -0.26 17.50
N GLU A 415 39.58 0.47 17.68
CA GLU A 415 39.77 1.84 17.14
C GLU A 415 39.58 1.91 15.62
N GLN A 416 39.90 0.87 14.86
CA GLN A 416 39.73 0.84 13.41
C GLN A 416 38.25 0.89 13.01
N LYS A 417 37.39 0.18 13.73
CA LYS A 417 35.92 0.20 13.48
C LYS A 417 35.31 1.54 13.86
N GLN A 418 35.73 2.10 14.96
CA GLN A 418 35.28 3.44 15.36
C GLN A 418 35.74 4.52 14.37
N ALA A 419 36.97 4.43 13.83
CA ALA A 419 37.47 5.30 12.79
C ALA A 419 36.61 5.16 11.48
N TYR A 420 36.23 3.94 11.12
CA TYR A 420 35.31 3.71 10.00
C TYR A 420 33.95 4.39 10.24
N PHE A 421 33.33 4.24 11.39
CA PHE A 421 32.06 4.88 11.71
C PHE A 421 32.14 6.40 11.66
N ARG A 422 33.21 6.99 12.24
CA ARG A 422 33.48 8.43 12.15
C ARG A 422 33.65 8.90 10.70
N ARG A 423 34.40 8.16 9.88
CA ARG A 423 34.58 8.45 8.45
C ARG A 423 33.25 8.53 7.72
N ILE A 424 32.39 7.51 7.86
CA ILE A 424 31.09 7.47 7.18
C ILE A 424 30.18 8.61 7.71
N ASN A 425 30.18 8.89 9.00
CA ASN A 425 29.38 9.97 9.56
C ASN A 425 29.80 11.35 9.01
N ALA A 426 31.09 11.58 8.80
CA ALA A 426 31.63 12.82 8.22
C ALA A 426 31.25 13.02 6.73
N MET A 427 30.81 11.97 6.02
CA MET A 427 30.41 12.06 4.60
C MET A 427 29.07 12.78 4.38
N ASN A 428 28.26 13.01 5.43
CA ASN A 428 26.95 13.66 5.37
C ASN A 428 26.03 13.03 4.31
N LEU A 429 25.86 11.72 4.37
CA LEU A 429 25.02 10.96 3.43
C LEU A 429 23.54 11.31 3.60
N GLN A 430 22.77 11.18 2.52
CA GLN A 430 21.33 11.49 2.50
C GLN A 430 20.51 10.46 3.28
N ASN A 431 20.87 9.18 3.15
CA ASN A 431 20.17 8.10 3.80
C ASN A 431 20.64 7.88 5.24
N PRO A 432 19.76 7.53 6.18
CA PRO A 432 20.14 7.06 7.51
C PRO A 432 21.00 5.80 7.42
N ARG A 433 21.69 5.48 8.48
CA ARG A 433 22.64 4.35 8.55
C ARG A 433 22.36 3.51 9.76
N LEU A 434 22.34 2.18 9.58
CA LEU A 434 22.33 1.22 10.68
C LEU A 434 23.61 0.38 10.63
N VAL A 435 24.22 0.17 11.79
CA VAL A 435 25.42 -0.67 11.92
C VAL A 435 25.00 -2.10 12.25
N GLY A 436 25.44 -3.04 11.44
CA GLY A 436 25.25 -4.48 11.67
C GLY A 436 26.59 -5.21 11.86
N PHE A 437 26.47 -6.46 12.26
CA PHE A 437 27.55 -7.41 12.59
C PHE A 437 28.33 -7.08 13.87
N GLY A 438 28.47 -8.09 14.73
CA GLY A 438 29.26 -8.01 15.95
C GLY A 438 28.59 -7.29 17.13
N ILE A 439 27.33 -6.89 17.02
CA ILE A 439 26.60 -6.23 18.10
C ILE A 439 25.95 -7.29 18.99
N SER A 440 26.29 -7.32 20.27
CA SER A 440 25.84 -8.37 21.20
C SER A 440 25.66 -7.94 22.65
N ASN A 441 26.09 -6.71 22.99
CA ASN A 441 26.05 -6.14 24.35
C ASN A 441 25.94 -4.62 24.31
N LYS A 442 25.83 -3.97 25.45
CA LYS A 442 25.72 -2.52 25.61
C LYS A 442 26.87 -1.77 24.97
N ALA A 443 28.11 -2.16 25.23
CA ALA A 443 29.30 -1.44 24.73
C ALA A 443 29.32 -1.41 23.20
N THR A 444 29.06 -2.53 22.53
CA THR A 444 28.99 -2.61 21.06
C THR A 444 27.79 -1.87 20.49
N PHE A 445 26.66 -1.86 21.20
CA PHE A 445 25.46 -1.11 20.79
C PHE A 445 25.69 0.41 20.89
N GLU A 446 26.21 0.89 22.00
CA GLU A 446 26.51 2.32 22.20
C GLU A 446 27.55 2.83 21.19
N ALA A 447 28.62 2.07 20.98
CA ALA A 447 29.64 2.42 19.97
C ALA A 447 29.10 2.46 18.54
N ALA A 448 28.16 1.58 18.18
CA ALA A 448 27.50 1.60 16.87
C ALA A 448 26.55 2.80 16.72
N THR A 449 25.73 3.09 17.73
CA THR A 449 24.73 4.15 17.69
C THR A 449 25.31 5.55 17.84
N ALA A 450 26.52 5.70 18.39
CA ALA A 450 27.20 6.99 18.51
C ALA A 450 27.43 7.71 17.15
N HIS A 451 27.47 6.97 16.03
CA HIS A 451 27.78 7.50 14.70
C HIS A 451 26.78 7.05 13.62
N SER A 452 25.64 6.48 14.02
CA SER A 452 24.60 6.01 13.13
C SER A 452 23.21 6.21 13.73
N SER A 453 22.15 5.99 12.96
CA SER A 453 20.76 6.08 13.45
C SER A 453 20.37 4.89 14.33
N GLY A 454 21.16 3.81 14.34
CA GLY A 454 20.83 2.63 15.13
C GLY A 454 21.69 1.41 14.80
N ALA A 455 21.23 0.26 15.26
CA ALA A 455 21.99 -0.98 15.21
C ALA A 455 21.12 -2.17 14.79
N ILE A 456 21.77 -3.19 14.20
CA ILE A 456 21.16 -4.45 13.77
C ILE A 456 21.82 -5.60 14.53
N ILE A 457 21.00 -6.43 15.17
CA ILE A 457 21.47 -7.59 15.95
C ILE A 457 20.92 -8.87 15.33
N GLY A 458 21.82 -9.74 14.90
CA GLY A 458 21.46 -11.04 14.28
C GLY A 458 21.92 -12.23 15.13
N SER A 459 23.19 -12.61 15.03
CA SER A 459 23.73 -13.87 15.58
C SER A 459 23.41 -14.07 17.09
N LYS A 460 23.45 -12.99 17.88
CA LYS A 460 23.10 -13.06 19.30
C LYS A 460 21.63 -13.47 19.51
N PHE A 461 20.71 -12.88 18.75
CA PHE A 461 19.28 -13.22 18.87
C PHE A 461 18.98 -14.63 18.36
N VAL A 462 19.59 -15.04 17.24
CA VAL A 462 19.48 -16.42 16.72
C VAL A 462 19.95 -17.45 17.74
N GLN A 463 21.05 -17.19 18.48
CA GLN A 463 21.50 -18.04 19.57
C GLN A 463 20.48 -18.11 20.72
N LEU A 464 19.91 -16.97 21.09
CA LEU A 464 18.88 -16.92 22.15
C LEU A 464 17.60 -17.66 21.76
N LEU A 465 17.17 -17.59 20.50
CA LEU A 465 16.04 -18.39 20.00
C LEU A 465 16.26 -19.89 20.14
N LYS A 466 17.52 -20.36 20.14
CA LYS A 466 17.88 -21.77 20.36
C LYS A 466 17.86 -22.15 21.83
N SER A 467 18.25 -21.25 22.73
CA SER A 467 18.46 -21.52 24.15
C SER A 467 17.23 -21.28 25.02
N GLU A 468 16.36 -20.34 24.63
CA GLU A 468 15.21 -19.97 25.43
C GLU A 468 13.95 -20.77 25.05
N ALA A 469 13.02 -20.92 25.99
CA ALA A 469 11.81 -21.74 25.77
C ALA A 469 10.80 -21.05 24.83
N THR A 470 10.80 -19.72 24.81
CA THR A 470 9.86 -18.93 24.00
C THR A 470 10.56 -17.77 23.29
N PRO A 471 10.03 -17.31 22.14
CA PRO A 471 10.53 -16.10 21.49
C PRO A 471 10.51 -14.86 22.39
N ALA A 472 9.52 -14.71 23.27
CA ALA A 472 9.42 -13.59 24.20
C ALA A 472 10.58 -13.58 25.21
N GLU A 473 10.95 -14.72 25.78
CA GLU A 473 12.11 -14.86 26.66
C GLU A 473 13.42 -14.57 25.94
N ALA A 474 13.55 -15.00 24.68
CA ALA A 474 14.72 -14.68 23.86
C ALA A 474 14.87 -13.16 23.62
N VAL A 475 13.75 -12.45 23.39
CA VAL A 475 13.77 -10.97 23.26
C VAL A 475 14.09 -10.31 24.59
N ASP A 476 13.54 -10.76 25.72
CA ASP A 476 13.85 -10.21 27.05
C ASP A 476 15.34 -10.35 27.37
N LYS A 477 15.91 -11.53 27.14
CA LYS A 477 17.36 -11.77 27.30
C LYS A 477 18.23 -10.91 26.39
N LEU A 478 17.78 -10.67 25.14
CA LEU A 478 18.47 -9.76 24.24
C LEU A 478 18.48 -8.34 24.82
N LEU A 479 17.33 -7.83 25.25
CA LEU A 479 17.21 -6.48 25.79
C LEU A 479 17.97 -6.31 27.11
N GLU A 480 18.04 -7.36 27.96
CA GLU A 480 18.89 -7.37 29.17
C GLU A 480 20.37 -7.25 28.82
N ALA A 481 20.85 -7.99 27.80
CA ALA A 481 22.24 -7.92 27.35
C ALA A 481 22.64 -6.54 26.80
N LEU A 482 21.67 -5.77 26.29
CA LEU A 482 21.90 -4.41 25.81
C LEU A 482 21.86 -3.34 26.94
N LYS A 483 21.43 -3.69 28.15
CA LYS A 483 21.42 -2.81 29.31
C LYS A 483 22.63 -3.00 30.20
N GLN A 484 23.25 -4.17 30.15
CA GLN A 484 24.46 -4.56 30.89
C GLN A 484 25.72 -4.21 30.09
#